data_cbeb11954baa48907f64a8d28a4ad5e2
#
_entry.id   cbeb11954baa48907f64a8d28a4ad5e2
#
_cell.length_a   1.000
_cell.length_b   1.000
_cell.length_c   1.000
_cell.angle_alpha   90.00
_cell.angle_beta   90.00
_cell.angle_gamma   90.00
#
_symmetry.space_group_name_H-M   'P 1'
#
loop_
_entity.id
_entity.type
_entity.pdbx_description
1 polymer ?
#
loop_
_entity_poly.entity_id
_entity_poly.type
_entity_poly.pdbx_seq_one_letter_code
_entity_poly.pdbx_strand_id
1 'polypeptide(L)'
;TNGAAENSMESFRAAIELGVYGSEADFYITTDGVVVSNHDPTIKNSAGQTLTIANSTYDQIKDIVLSNGEKVAPFDDYLDILATSSKTKLVIEIKDQGDATKNERIVDAIVEEPQNRQMVGKIDLISFNYTVCQRFAKALPSVTVGYLSGDKAPSTIDPAIKCIDYSYGT
;
A
#
# COMPACT_ATOMS: atom_id res chain seq x y z
N THR A 1 1.47 -12.28 -14.70
CA THR A 1 0.20 -12.20 -13.95
C THR A 1 -0.95 -12.92 -14.67
N ASN A 2 -0.91 -14.06 -15.14
CA ASN A 2 -1.96 -14.95 -15.72
C ASN A 2 -3.43 -14.40 -15.76
N GLY A 3 -3.62 -13.09 -15.94
CA GLY A 3 -4.93 -12.44 -15.94
C GLY A 3 -5.50 -12.04 -14.58
N ALA A 4 -4.75 -12.23 -13.48
CA ALA A 4 -5.17 -11.74 -12.16
C ALA A 4 -5.29 -10.21 -12.15
N ALA A 5 -6.33 -9.68 -11.51
CA ALA A 5 -6.53 -8.24 -11.39
C ALA A 5 -5.42 -7.60 -10.54
N GLU A 6 -5.07 -6.35 -10.84
CA GLU A 6 -4.20 -5.56 -9.97
C GLU A 6 -4.83 -5.40 -8.58
N ASN A 7 -3.99 -5.26 -7.55
CA ASN A 7 -4.43 -5.10 -6.16
C ASN A 7 -5.37 -6.21 -5.66
N SER A 8 -5.26 -7.43 -6.22
CA SER A 8 -6.06 -8.58 -5.82
C SER A 8 -5.27 -9.57 -4.97
N MET A 9 -5.97 -10.29 -4.11
CA MET A 9 -5.39 -11.39 -3.34
C MET A 9 -4.85 -12.50 -4.26
N GLU A 10 -5.51 -12.75 -5.39
CA GLU A 10 -5.07 -13.70 -6.40
C GLU A 10 -3.69 -13.32 -6.97
N SER A 11 -3.49 -12.04 -7.35
CA SER A 11 -2.21 -11.58 -7.90
C SER A 11 -1.09 -11.68 -6.87
N PHE A 12 -1.38 -11.37 -5.60
CA PHE A 12 -0.39 -11.45 -4.52
C PHE A 12 -0.02 -12.91 -4.20
N ARG A 13 -0.99 -13.84 -4.16
CA ARG A 13 -0.71 -15.28 -4.01
C ARG A 13 0.16 -15.82 -5.14
N ALA A 14 -0.16 -15.46 -6.39
CA ALA A 14 0.62 -15.86 -7.55
C ALA A 14 2.08 -15.36 -7.47
N ALA A 15 2.30 -14.12 -7.00
CA ALA A 15 3.64 -13.58 -6.80
C ALA A 15 4.43 -14.37 -5.73
N ILE A 16 3.79 -14.78 -4.64
CA ILE A 16 4.40 -15.60 -3.60
C ILE A 16 4.75 -17.00 -4.14
N GLU A 17 3.86 -17.62 -4.91
CA GLU A 17 4.11 -18.93 -5.54
C GLU A 17 5.29 -18.89 -6.51
N LEU A 18 5.44 -17.80 -7.27
CA LEU A 18 6.58 -17.58 -8.16
C LEU A 18 7.89 -17.30 -7.39
N GLY A 19 7.82 -16.92 -6.11
CA GLY A 19 8.97 -16.62 -5.28
C GLY A 19 9.75 -15.39 -5.73
N VAL A 20 9.08 -14.38 -6.29
CA VAL A 20 9.68 -13.09 -6.67
C VAL A 20 10.15 -12.32 -5.44
N TYR A 21 11.02 -11.33 -5.62
CA TYR A 21 11.51 -10.50 -4.51
C TYR A 21 10.38 -9.80 -3.76
N GLY A 22 9.47 -9.16 -4.48
CA GLY A 22 8.35 -8.42 -3.90
C GLY A 22 7.18 -8.33 -4.86
N SER A 23 6.00 -8.14 -4.29
CA SER A 23 4.78 -7.78 -5.01
C SER A 23 4.26 -6.49 -4.43
N GLU A 24 3.96 -5.56 -5.30
CA GLU A 24 3.48 -4.24 -4.95
C GLU A 24 1.96 -4.25 -4.81
N ALA A 25 1.44 -3.42 -3.89
CA ALA A 25 0.02 -3.12 -3.75
C ALA A 25 -0.19 -1.72 -3.18
N ASP A 26 -1.26 -1.08 -3.62
CA ASP A 26 -1.66 0.29 -3.30
C ASP A 26 -2.61 0.33 -2.10
N PHE A 27 -2.45 1.29 -1.21
CA PHE A 27 -3.25 1.35 0.01
C PHE A 27 -3.82 2.74 0.31
N TYR A 28 -5.08 2.73 0.72
CA TYR A 28 -5.83 3.87 1.27
C TYR A 28 -6.35 3.53 2.67
N ILE A 29 -6.72 4.56 3.45
CA ILE A 29 -7.37 4.38 4.76
C ILE A 29 -8.80 4.91 4.72
N THR A 30 -9.74 4.15 5.28
CA THR A 30 -11.14 4.55 5.45
C THR A 30 -11.32 5.52 6.61
N THR A 31 -12.51 6.12 6.74
CA THR A 31 -12.82 7.06 7.83
C THR A 31 -12.80 6.41 9.21
N ASP A 32 -13.13 5.12 9.29
CA ASP A 32 -13.10 4.30 10.50
C ASP A 32 -11.75 3.60 10.75
N GLY A 33 -10.73 3.89 9.93
CA GLY A 33 -9.34 3.50 10.20
C GLY A 33 -8.90 2.17 9.59
N VAL A 34 -9.73 1.54 8.77
CA VAL A 34 -9.34 0.30 8.07
C VAL A 34 -8.51 0.63 6.85
N VAL A 35 -7.32 0.08 6.75
CA VAL A 35 -6.47 0.18 5.55
C VAL A 35 -6.93 -0.84 4.53
N VAL A 36 -7.15 -0.40 3.28
CA VAL A 36 -7.66 -1.24 2.19
C VAL A 36 -6.84 -1.06 0.92
N SER A 37 -6.79 -2.10 0.11
CA SER A 37 -6.08 -2.07 -1.16
C SER A 37 -6.97 -1.59 -2.31
N ASN A 38 -6.50 -0.59 -3.06
CA ASN A 38 -7.08 -0.12 -4.33
C ASN A 38 -6.11 0.84 -5.02
N HIS A 39 -6.02 0.80 -6.36
CA HIS A 39 -5.16 1.72 -7.11
C HIS A 39 -5.67 3.15 -7.09
N ASP A 40 -6.96 3.35 -7.37
CA ASP A 40 -7.57 4.67 -7.47
C ASP A 40 -8.12 5.16 -6.11
N PRO A 41 -8.21 6.48 -5.86
CA PRO A 41 -8.81 7.02 -4.65
C PRO A 41 -10.31 6.75 -4.54
N THR A 42 -10.90 6.26 -5.62
CA THR A 42 -12.35 6.01 -5.71
C THR A 42 -12.64 4.58 -6.16
N ILE A 43 -13.78 4.07 -5.73
CA ILE A 43 -14.26 2.75 -6.10
C ILE A 43 -15.76 2.83 -6.48
N LYS A 44 -16.20 2.02 -7.45
CA LYS A 44 -17.61 1.95 -7.86
C LYS A 44 -18.29 0.75 -7.24
N ASN A 45 -19.47 0.99 -6.63
CA ASN A 45 -20.32 -0.10 -6.15
C ASN A 45 -21.19 -0.68 -7.30
N SER A 46 -21.91 -1.76 -7.01
CA SER A 46 -22.80 -2.44 -7.97
C SER A 46 -23.96 -1.58 -8.49
N ALA A 47 -24.32 -0.52 -7.77
CA ALA A 47 -25.32 0.47 -8.19
C ALA A 47 -24.73 1.56 -9.10
N GLY A 48 -23.43 1.50 -9.43
CA GLY A 48 -22.73 2.49 -10.25
C GLY A 48 -22.35 3.77 -9.53
N GLN A 49 -22.52 3.84 -8.20
CA GLN A 49 -22.11 4.99 -7.41
C GLN A 49 -20.60 4.95 -7.20
N THR A 50 -19.96 6.10 -7.36
CA THR A 50 -18.53 6.29 -7.07
C THR A 50 -18.37 6.74 -5.62
N LEU A 51 -17.59 5.99 -4.84
CA LEU A 51 -17.25 6.28 -3.45
C LEU A 51 -15.77 6.65 -3.38
N THR A 52 -15.45 7.69 -2.60
CA THR A 52 -14.05 8.02 -2.27
C THR A 52 -13.66 7.23 -1.02
N ILE A 53 -12.64 6.38 -1.11
CA ILE A 53 -12.24 5.47 -0.05
C ILE A 53 -11.95 6.23 1.25
N ALA A 54 -11.12 7.28 1.17
CA ALA A 54 -10.74 8.09 2.34
C ALA A 54 -11.91 8.90 2.98
N ASN A 55 -13.11 8.87 2.38
CA ASN A 55 -14.33 9.50 2.89
C ASN A 55 -15.43 8.48 3.20
N SER A 56 -15.15 7.19 3.07
CA SER A 56 -16.09 6.08 3.31
C SER A 56 -15.65 5.25 4.52
N THR A 57 -16.60 4.60 5.18
CA THR A 57 -16.29 3.56 6.16
C THR A 57 -15.99 2.24 5.43
N TYR A 58 -15.28 1.33 6.10
CA TYR A 58 -15.02 0.01 5.53
C TYR A 58 -16.33 -0.76 5.22
N ASP A 59 -17.32 -0.66 6.08
CA ASP A 59 -18.64 -1.26 5.85
C ASP A 59 -19.33 -0.81 4.56
N GLN A 60 -19.06 0.41 4.09
CA GLN A 60 -19.61 0.93 2.84
C GLN A 60 -18.95 0.36 1.59
N ILE A 61 -17.70 -0.16 1.71
CA ILE A 61 -16.90 -0.58 0.55
C ILE A 61 -16.51 -2.06 0.58
N LYS A 62 -16.53 -2.74 1.72
CA LYS A 62 -16.05 -4.13 1.89
C LYS A 62 -16.71 -5.16 0.96
N ASP A 63 -17.97 -4.92 0.54
CA ASP A 63 -18.73 -5.83 -0.31
C ASP A 63 -18.66 -5.47 -1.80
N ILE A 64 -17.89 -4.44 -2.16
CA ILE A 64 -17.68 -4.08 -3.56
C ILE A 64 -16.81 -5.15 -4.21
N VAL A 65 -17.28 -5.66 -5.35
CA VAL A 65 -16.64 -6.72 -6.10
C VAL A 65 -15.75 -6.12 -7.18
N LEU A 66 -14.49 -6.54 -7.22
CA LEU A 66 -13.50 -6.19 -8.22
C LEU A 66 -13.76 -6.93 -9.55
N SER A 67 -13.03 -6.58 -10.60
CA SER A 67 -13.18 -7.18 -11.93
C SER A 67 -12.93 -8.70 -11.99
N ASN A 68 -12.13 -9.23 -11.05
CA ASN A 68 -11.85 -10.67 -10.93
C ASN A 68 -12.82 -11.43 -10.01
N GLY A 69 -13.85 -10.76 -9.46
CA GLY A 69 -14.82 -11.36 -8.54
C GLY A 69 -14.42 -11.34 -7.06
N GLU A 70 -13.22 -10.88 -6.71
CA GLU A 70 -12.83 -10.67 -5.31
C GLU A 70 -13.46 -9.39 -4.74
N LYS A 71 -13.52 -9.30 -3.41
CA LYS A 71 -13.93 -8.10 -2.70
C LYS A 71 -12.73 -7.21 -2.40
N VAL A 72 -12.99 -5.95 -2.03
CA VAL A 72 -11.96 -5.03 -1.53
C VAL A 72 -11.26 -5.65 -0.33
N ALA A 73 -9.95 -5.86 -0.45
CA ALA A 73 -9.17 -6.55 0.58
C ALA A 73 -8.63 -5.54 1.61
N PRO A 74 -8.79 -5.81 2.92
CA PRO A 74 -8.09 -5.07 3.95
C PRO A 74 -6.61 -5.45 3.99
N PHE A 75 -5.79 -4.57 4.56
CA PHE A 75 -4.34 -4.78 4.72
C PHE A 75 -3.99 -6.05 5.51
N ASP A 76 -4.83 -6.39 6.48
CA ASP A 76 -4.68 -7.60 7.28
C ASP A 76 -4.67 -8.88 6.44
N ASP A 77 -5.52 -8.96 5.40
CA ASP A 77 -5.56 -10.11 4.51
C ASP A 77 -4.25 -10.25 3.71
N TYR A 78 -3.62 -9.11 3.33
CA TYR A 78 -2.28 -9.12 2.72
C TYR A 78 -1.23 -9.66 3.69
N LEU A 79 -1.27 -9.24 4.96
CA LEU A 79 -0.35 -9.73 5.97
C LEU A 79 -0.55 -11.23 6.28
N ASP A 80 -1.79 -11.71 6.27
CA ASP A 80 -2.09 -13.14 6.46
C ASP A 80 -1.49 -13.98 5.33
N ILE A 81 -1.61 -13.52 4.08
CA ILE A 81 -0.98 -14.19 2.93
C ILE A 81 0.54 -14.06 3.01
N LEU A 82 1.07 -12.87 3.34
CA LEU A 82 2.50 -12.62 3.47
C LEU A 82 3.15 -13.51 4.54
N ALA A 83 2.41 -13.90 5.59
CA ALA A 83 2.87 -14.82 6.62
C ALA A 83 3.32 -16.17 6.04
N THR A 84 2.70 -16.61 4.96
CA THR A 84 3.02 -17.87 4.28
C THR A 84 4.29 -17.80 3.44
N SER A 85 4.75 -16.58 3.09
CA SER A 85 5.95 -16.39 2.28
C SER A 85 7.23 -16.46 3.11
N SER A 86 8.24 -17.15 2.58
CA SER A 86 9.61 -17.13 3.11
C SER A 86 10.57 -16.22 2.35
N LYS A 87 10.16 -15.71 1.17
CA LYS A 87 11.06 -14.96 0.26
C LYS A 87 10.46 -13.66 -0.24
N THR A 88 9.18 -13.70 -0.68
CA THR A 88 8.52 -12.54 -1.28
C THR A 88 8.13 -11.53 -0.21
N LYS A 89 8.42 -10.27 -0.46
CA LYS A 89 7.99 -9.14 0.36
C LYS A 89 6.70 -8.52 -0.18
N LEU A 90 5.97 -7.82 0.67
CA LEU A 90 4.95 -6.86 0.26
C LEU A 90 5.61 -5.49 0.10
N VAL A 91 5.54 -4.92 -1.11
CA VAL A 91 5.93 -3.54 -1.40
C VAL A 91 4.67 -2.69 -1.29
N ILE A 92 4.59 -1.92 -0.23
CA ILE A 92 3.40 -1.14 0.13
C ILE A 92 3.50 0.23 -0.54
N GLU A 93 2.61 0.57 -1.49
CA GLU A 93 2.46 1.95 -1.91
C GLU A 93 1.41 2.64 -1.02
N ILE A 94 1.86 3.59 -0.19
CA ILE A 94 0.92 4.47 0.51
C ILE A 94 0.54 5.60 -0.45
N LYS A 95 -0.70 5.58 -0.91
CA LYS A 95 -1.29 6.65 -1.73
C LYS A 95 -1.52 7.91 -0.90
N ASP A 96 -1.51 9.07 -1.55
CA ASP A 96 -1.88 10.33 -0.90
C ASP A 96 -3.38 10.31 -0.51
N GLN A 97 -3.66 10.50 0.77
CA GLN A 97 -5.02 10.44 1.32
C GLN A 97 -5.77 11.78 1.17
N GLY A 98 -5.15 12.79 0.55
CA GLY A 98 -5.74 14.11 0.29
C GLY A 98 -5.60 15.12 1.44
N ASP A 99 -5.21 14.69 2.64
CA ASP A 99 -4.87 15.60 3.74
C ASP A 99 -3.81 15.00 4.67
N ALA A 100 -3.11 15.89 5.41
CA ALA A 100 -2.00 15.51 6.27
C ALA A 100 -2.42 14.56 7.41
N THR A 101 -3.59 14.77 8.02
CA THR A 101 -4.06 13.94 9.14
C THR A 101 -4.35 12.52 8.69
N LYS A 102 -4.98 12.34 7.52
CA LYS A 102 -5.23 11.02 6.95
C LYS A 102 -3.93 10.33 6.54
N ASN A 103 -2.97 11.10 5.97
CA ASN A 103 -1.63 10.58 5.66
C ASN A 103 -0.88 10.11 6.91
N GLU A 104 -1.01 10.80 8.03
CA GLU A 104 -0.44 10.34 9.30
C GLU A 104 -1.11 9.07 9.80
N ARG A 105 -2.44 9.01 9.77
CA ARG A 105 -3.20 7.85 10.23
C ARG A 105 -2.88 6.57 9.47
N ILE A 106 -2.77 6.64 8.14
CA ILE A 106 -2.43 5.45 7.35
C ILE A 106 -0.99 4.99 7.62
N VAL A 107 -0.05 5.92 7.80
CA VAL A 107 1.32 5.57 8.18
C VAL A 107 1.34 4.87 9.53
N ASP A 108 0.63 5.39 10.54
CA ASP A 108 0.59 4.80 11.87
C ASP A 108 -0.01 3.38 11.83
N ALA A 109 -1.11 3.17 11.10
CA ALA A 109 -1.73 1.86 10.97
C ALA A 109 -0.80 0.85 10.25
N ILE A 110 -0.14 1.26 9.16
CA ILE A 110 0.78 0.38 8.40
C ILE A 110 2.09 0.12 9.17
N VAL A 111 2.49 1.00 10.07
CA VAL A 111 3.63 0.77 10.98
C VAL A 111 3.26 -0.23 12.07
N GLU A 112 2.10 -0.07 12.70
CA GLU A 112 1.67 -0.83 13.86
C GLU A 112 1.46 -2.32 13.55
N GLU A 113 0.71 -2.64 12.48
CA GLU A 113 0.32 -4.01 12.18
C GLU A 113 1.50 -4.95 11.87
N PRO A 114 2.48 -4.60 11.00
CA PRO A 114 3.65 -5.44 10.80
C PRO A 114 4.55 -5.58 12.04
N GLN A 115 4.57 -4.57 12.93
CA GLN A 115 5.29 -4.68 14.21
C GLN A 115 4.60 -5.70 15.12
N ASN A 116 3.28 -5.61 15.31
CA ASN A 116 2.50 -6.53 16.14
C ASN A 116 2.63 -7.98 15.67
N ARG A 117 2.71 -8.19 14.35
CA ARG A 117 2.85 -9.50 13.71
C ARG A 117 4.30 -9.96 13.51
N GLN A 118 5.30 -9.17 13.93
CA GLN A 118 6.74 -9.44 13.74
C GLN A 118 7.12 -9.60 12.26
N MET A 119 6.49 -8.82 11.38
CA MET A 119 6.63 -8.91 9.93
C MET A 119 7.39 -7.74 9.29
N VAL A 120 7.98 -6.86 10.08
CA VAL A 120 8.72 -5.67 9.62
C VAL A 120 9.78 -6.01 8.55
N GLY A 121 10.44 -7.17 8.67
CA GLY A 121 11.44 -7.63 7.69
C GLY A 121 10.86 -8.10 6.35
N LYS A 122 9.54 -8.26 6.26
CA LYS A 122 8.83 -8.76 5.07
C LYS A 122 8.17 -7.66 4.24
N ILE A 123 8.35 -6.39 4.61
CA ILE A 123 7.75 -5.25 3.91
C ILE A 123 8.83 -4.30 3.40
N ASP A 124 8.52 -3.61 2.29
CA ASP A 124 9.18 -2.40 1.84
C ASP A 124 8.09 -1.36 1.56
N LEU A 125 8.43 -0.05 1.56
CA LEU A 125 7.46 1.02 1.34
C LEU A 125 7.87 1.90 0.17
N ILE A 126 6.88 2.32 -0.61
CA ILE A 126 7.02 3.37 -1.62
C ILE A 126 5.89 4.38 -1.49
N SER A 127 6.11 5.63 -1.89
CA SER A 127 5.08 6.66 -1.96
C SER A 127 5.50 7.84 -2.83
N PHE A 128 4.55 8.48 -3.47
CA PHE A 128 4.71 9.82 -4.09
C PHE A 128 4.66 10.96 -3.08
N ASN A 129 4.21 10.72 -1.86
CA ASN A 129 4.15 11.73 -0.80
C ASN A 129 5.42 11.70 0.05
N TYR A 130 6.24 12.75 -0.07
CA TYR A 130 7.54 12.84 0.62
C TYR A 130 7.41 12.79 2.14
N THR A 131 6.39 13.44 2.71
CA THR A 131 6.15 13.44 4.17
C THR A 131 5.80 12.04 4.68
N VAL A 132 5.02 11.27 3.90
CA VAL A 132 4.73 9.86 4.18
C VAL A 132 6.04 9.05 4.22
N CYS A 133 6.91 9.21 3.21
CA CYS A 133 8.21 8.51 3.18
C CYS A 133 9.07 8.86 4.40
N GLN A 134 9.19 10.14 4.76
CA GLN A 134 9.98 10.57 5.92
C GLN A 134 9.43 10.02 7.24
N ARG A 135 8.10 10.09 7.45
CA ARG A 135 7.45 9.59 8.66
C ARG A 135 7.66 8.09 8.82
N PHE A 136 7.46 7.35 7.74
CA PHE A 136 7.62 5.88 7.74
C PHE A 136 9.08 5.47 7.96
N ALA A 137 10.03 6.09 7.25
CA ALA A 137 11.46 5.80 7.41
C ALA A 137 11.96 6.07 8.84
N LYS A 138 11.40 7.10 9.48
CA LYS A 138 11.69 7.40 10.89
C LYS A 138 11.09 6.37 11.84
N ALA A 139 9.87 5.89 11.57
CA ALA A 139 9.18 4.90 12.42
C ALA A 139 9.79 3.50 12.30
N LEU A 140 10.19 3.09 11.08
CA LEU A 140 10.77 1.77 10.79
C LEU A 140 12.10 1.90 10.03
N PRO A 141 13.21 2.28 10.69
CA PRO A 141 14.50 2.55 10.02
C PRO A 141 15.12 1.35 9.31
N SER A 142 14.67 0.12 9.63
CA SER A 142 15.14 -1.11 8.99
C SER A 142 14.44 -1.43 7.67
N VAL A 143 13.30 -0.78 7.40
CA VAL A 143 12.53 -0.98 6.17
C VAL A 143 13.11 -0.13 5.04
N THR A 144 13.15 -0.67 3.82
CA THR A 144 13.48 0.11 2.63
C THR A 144 12.32 1.01 2.28
N VAL A 145 12.57 2.32 2.21
CA VAL A 145 11.59 3.33 1.80
C VAL A 145 12.05 3.96 0.50
N GLY A 146 11.16 3.98 -0.49
CA GLY A 146 11.36 4.59 -1.80
C GLY A 146 10.45 5.80 -2.03
N TYR A 147 11.03 6.89 -2.57
CA TYR A 147 10.30 8.07 -2.99
C TYR A 147 10.12 8.07 -4.51
N LEU A 148 8.88 8.19 -4.99
CA LEU A 148 8.50 7.98 -6.39
C LEU A 148 8.40 9.28 -7.21
N SER A 149 8.39 10.45 -6.58
CA SER A 149 8.24 11.74 -7.29
C SER A 149 9.58 12.36 -7.65
N GLY A 150 9.72 12.86 -8.88
CA GLY A 150 10.92 13.53 -9.38
C GLY A 150 11.04 15.02 -9.03
N ASP A 151 10.25 15.55 -8.10
CA ASP A 151 10.21 16.98 -7.74
C ASP A 151 11.37 17.43 -6.83
N LYS A 152 12.19 16.50 -6.32
CA LYS A 152 13.34 16.76 -5.45
C LYS A 152 14.63 16.25 -6.08
N ALA A 153 15.68 17.05 -6.00
CA ALA A 153 17.01 16.58 -6.41
C ALA A 153 17.48 15.45 -5.46
N PRO A 154 18.14 14.39 -5.97
CA PRO A 154 18.61 13.27 -5.12
C PRO A 154 19.45 13.70 -3.91
N SER A 155 20.24 14.79 -4.06
CA SER A 155 21.07 15.33 -2.99
C SER A 155 20.31 16.01 -1.85
N THR A 156 18.99 16.26 -2.03
CA THR A 156 18.12 16.90 -1.03
C THR A 156 17.18 15.92 -0.36
N ILE A 157 17.22 14.65 -0.77
CA ILE A 157 16.40 13.59 -0.18
C ILE A 157 16.95 13.25 1.22
N ASP A 158 16.04 13.04 2.17
CA ASP A 158 16.36 12.57 3.50
C ASP A 158 17.14 11.24 3.41
N PRO A 159 18.33 11.12 4.01
CA PRO A 159 19.15 9.91 3.91
C PRO A 159 18.50 8.66 4.54
N ALA A 160 17.43 8.81 5.30
CA ALA A 160 16.63 7.69 5.79
C ALA A 160 15.80 7.03 4.67
N ILE A 161 15.50 7.76 3.59
CA ILE A 161 14.85 7.23 2.38
C ILE A 161 15.92 6.58 1.52
N LYS A 162 15.85 5.27 1.32
CA LYS A 162 16.94 4.47 0.73
C LYS A 162 16.85 4.30 -0.79
N CYS A 163 15.68 4.56 -1.37
CA CYS A 163 15.42 4.38 -2.79
C CYS A 163 14.70 5.61 -3.35
N ILE A 164 15.01 5.94 -4.60
CA ILE A 164 14.28 6.92 -5.40
C ILE A 164 13.97 6.26 -6.74
N ASP A 165 12.72 6.38 -7.17
CA ASP A 165 12.27 5.93 -8.49
C ASP A 165 11.62 7.10 -9.20
N TYR A 166 12.40 7.71 -10.11
CA TYR A 166 11.96 8.87 -10.86
C TYR A 166 11.61 8.44 -12.28
N SER A 167 10.45 8.86 -12.72
CA SER A 167 10.10 8.76 -14.14
C SER A 167 11.16 9.55 -14.95
N TYR A 168 11.79 8.88 -15.90
CA TYR A 168 12.62 9.55 -16.91
C TYR A 168 11.67 10.36 -17.79
N GLY A 169 11.54 11.66 -17.49
CA GLY A 169 10.92 12.60 -18.41
C GLY A 169 11.76 12.68 -19.68
N THR A 170 11.15 12.45 -20.81
CA THR A 170 11.68 12.72 -22.13
C THR A 170 11.87 14.22 -22.34
#